data_aa55581b1ab79cb01841fcc707f6b93b
#
_entry.id   aa55581b1ab79cb01841fcc707f6b93b
#
_cell.length_a   1.000
_cell.length_b   1.000
_cell.length_c   1.000
_cell.angle_alpha   90.00
_cell.angle_beta   90.00
_cell.angle_gamma   90.00
#
_symmetry.space_group_name_H-M   'P 1'
#
loop_
_entity.id
_entity.type
_entity.pdbx_description
1 polymer ?
#
loop_
_entity_poly.entity_id
_entity_poly.type
_entity_poly.pdbx_seq_one_letter_code
_entity_poly.pdbx_strand_id
1 'polypeptide(L)'
;MPGQLTAPAEDFGAGEAILRRQAQRESAARTYARSLPVVPVRARGMTIEGADGRRYLDCLSGAGTLALGHNHPVVLEAVRRVLDSGAPLHVLDLATPVKDDFTTALFETLPPALADHGRIQFCGPAGTDAVEAAIKLARIATGRTGLLAFSGAYHGMTAAALAATGDTEARATAEADARVTRLPYPYDYRCPFGTGGERGAELSARLTASLLDDPKGGVQQPAAMLLEPVQGEGGVIPAPDSWLRRMREITAARGIPLIADEVQTGVGRTGTFWAVERSGIVPDVMVLSKAIGGSLPLAVIVYREELDAWHPGAHAGTFRGNQLAMAAGTATIRYVARNALHERAEEVGSRILRRLRGLAAHHACIGDVRGRGLMIGVELVDTGAEPDDRGALPAAPRLAARVQQEALRRGLIIELGGRHSSVVRLLPPLTITDEQAEAVLDRLSDAVAAADVPDAGSRGGPIGGRARGIDTLRAGEAQPAGTP
;
A
#
# COMPACT_ATOMS: atom_id res chain seq x y z
N MET A 1 -26.35 27.38 -21.66
CA MET A 1 -27.29 26.42 -21.05
C MET A 1 -26.52 25.15 -20.79
N PRO A 2 -26.14 24.79 -19.53
CA PRO A 2 -25.52 23.50 -19.26
C PRO A 2 -26.61 22.43 -19.26
N GLY A 3 -26.44 21.43 -20.14
CA GLY A 3 -27.36 20.31 -20.25
C GLY A 3 -27.50 19.58 -18.91
N GLN A 4 -28.69 19.51 -18.38
CA GLN A 4 -29.05 18.62 -17.29
C GLN A 4 -28.79 17.19 -17.75
N LEU A 5 -27.78 16.53 -17.16
CA LEU A 5 -27.67 15.08 -17.18
C LEU A 5 -28.89 14.55 -16.41
N THR A 6 -29.94 14.17 -17.13
CA THR A 6 -31.05 13.42 -16.57
C THR A 6 -30.52 12.13 -15.97
N ALA A 7 -30.81 11.90 -14.69
CA ALA A 7 -30.50 10.66 -14.01
C ALA A 7 -31.17 9.50 -14.80
N PRO A 8 -30.44 8.43 -15.12
CA PRO A 8 -31.10 7.24 -15.71
C PRO A 8 -32.01 6.63 -14.65
N ALA A 9 -33.20 6.20 -15.10
CA ALA A 9 -34.17 5.46 -14.32
C ALA A 9 -33.51 4.25 -13.64
N GLU A 10 -33.99 3.91 -12.46
CA GLU A 10 -33.57 2.78 -11.63
C GLU A 10 -33.73 1.45 -12.40
N ASP A 11 -32.67 1.06 -13.10
CA ASP A 11 -32.58 -0.28 -13.69
C ASP A 11 -31.53 -1.11 -12.88
N PHE A 12 -32.01 -1.76 -11.83
CA PHE A 12 -31.19 -2.66 -11.01
C PHE A 12 -30.49 -3.77 -11.81
N GLY A 13 -30.95 -4.06 -13.03
CA GLY A 13 -30.30 -4.98 -13.96
C GLY A 13 -29.06 -4.41 -14.67
N ALA A 14 -28.93 -3.09 -14.74
CA ALA A 14 -27.82 -2.44 -15.44
C ALA A 14 -26.48 -2.69 -14.75
N GLY A 15 -26.44 -2.66 -13.41
CA GLY A 15 -25.23 -2.93 -12.62
C GLY A 15 -24.70 -4.35 -12.84
N GLU A 16 -25.54 -5.37 -12.76
CA GLU A 16 -25.15 -6.76 -13.02
C GLU A 16 -24.66 -6.98 -14.46
N ALA A 17 -25.28 -6.31 -15.42
CA ALA A 17 -24.87 -6.39 -16.82
C ALA A 17 -23.47 -5.78 -17.02
N ILE A 18 -23.14 -4.68 -16.32
CA ILE A 18 -21.80 -4.08 -16.35
C ILE A 18 -20.78 -5.06 -15.76
N LEU A 19 -21.05 -5.61 -14.57
CA LEU A 19 -20.15 -6.56 -13.90
C LEU A 19 -19.87 -7.79 -14.78
N ARG A 20 -20.90 -8.36 -15.39
CA ARG A 20 -20.75 -9.49 -16.32
C ARG A 20 -19.91 -9.16 -17.54
N ARG A 21 -20.17 -8.01 -18.21
CA ARG A 21 -19.38 -7.60 -19.39
C ARG A 21 -17.93 -7.36 -19.06
N GLN A 22 -17.64 -6.70 -17.94
CA GLN A 22 -16.25 -6.48 -17.48
C GLN A 22 -15.60 -7.80 -17.10
N ALA A 23 -16.31 -8.69 -16.39
CA ALA A 23 -15.80 -10.01 -16.05
C ALA A 23 -15.38 -10.86 -17.26
N GLN A 24 -16.07 -10.69 -18.39
CA GLN A 24 -15.79 -11.41 -19.65
C GLN A 24 -14.64 -10.78 -20.45
N ARG A 25 -14.36 -9.49 -20.28
CA ARG A 25 -13.41 -8.72 -21.11
C ARG A 25 -12.11 -8.40 -20.42
N GLU A 26 -12.13 -8.28 -19.10
CA GLU A 26 -10.94 -7.96 -18.30
C GLU A 26 -10.12 -9.21 -17.98
N SER A 27 -8.84 -8.99 -17.80
CA SER A 27 -7.89 -10.04 -17.41
C SER A 27 -8.30 -10.78 -16.14
N ALA A 28 -7.90 -12.05 -16.05
CA ALA A 28 -7.99 -12.83 -14.83
C ALA A 28 -7.19 -12.25 -13.65
N ALA A 29 -6.22 -11.37 -13.90
CA ALA A 29 -5.38 -10.72 -12.89
C ALA A 29 -6.09 -9.64 -12.05
N ARG A 30 -7.33 -9.22 -12.40
CA ARG A 30 -8.07 -8.24 -11.60
C ARG A 30 -8.34 -8.77 -10.18
N THR A 31 -8.28 -7.88 -9.18
CA THR A 31 -8.43 -8.22 -7.76
C THR A 31 -9.71 -7.65 -7.15
N TYR A 32 -9.79 -6.34 -6.98
CA TYR A 32 -10.88 -5.67 -6.25
C TYR A 32 -12.28 -5.96 -6.79
N ALA A 33 -12.47 -6.00 -8.11
CA ALA A 33 -13.75 -6.29 -8.73
C ALA A 33 -14.25 -7.74 -8.49
N ARG A 34 -13.41 -8.62 -7.95
CA ARG A 34 -13.82 -9.99 -7.57
C ARG A 34 -14.40 -10.04 -6.17
N SER A 35 -13.80 -9.31 -5.22
CA SER A 35 -14.21 -9.29 -3.82
C SER A 35 -15.26 -8.22 -3.52
N LEU A 36 -15.29 -7.16 -4.31
CA LEU A 36 -16.17 -6.01 -4.14
C LEU A 36 -17.02 -5.77 -5.40
N PRO A 37 -18.10 -6.54 -5.60
CA PRO A 37 -18.97 -6.45 -6.79
C PRO A 37 -19.89 -5.22 -6.71
N VAL A 38 -19.30 -4.03 -6.58
CA VAL A 38 -19.97 -2.73 -6.59
C VAL A 38 -19.73 -2.07 -7.95
N VAL A 39 -20.72 -1.39 -8.48
CA VAL A 39 -20.60 -0.53 -9.66
C VAL A 39 -20.77 0.92 -9.21
N PRO A 40 -19.69 1.64 -8.90
CA PRO A 40 -19.77 3.03 -8.46
C PRO A 40 -20.28 3.95 -9.57
N VAL A 41 -21.31 4.75 -9.29
CA VAL A 41 -21.86 5.74 -10.23
C VAL A 41 -21.66 7.16 -9.76
N ARG A 42 -21.61 7.38 -8.44
CA ARG A 42 -21.31 8.65 -7.81
C ARG A 42 -20.46 8.42 -6.57
N ALA A 43 -19.66 9.40 -6.22
CA ALA A 43 -18.92 9.38 -4.96
C ALA A 43 -18.65 10.81 -4.47
N ARG A 44 -18.65 10.99 -3.14
CA ARG A 44 -18.27 12.24 -2.49
C ARG A 44 -17.73 11.98 -1.08
N GLY A 45 -16.58 12.55 -0.75
CA GLY A 45 -15.93 12.32 0.55
C GLY A 45 -15.70 10.83 0.77
N MET A 46 -16.24 10.28 1.84
CA MET A 46 -16.13 8.85 2.16
C MET A 46 -17.27 8.00 1.58
N THR A 47 -18.22 8.58 0.86
CA THR A 47 -19.42 7.85 0.42
C THR A 47 -19.36 7.55 -1.07
N ILE A 48 -19.58 6.27 -1.42
CA ILE A 48 -19.81 5.79 -2.77
C ILE A 48 -21.30 5.44 -2.93
N GLU A 49 -21.91 5.81 -4.06
CA GLU A 49 -23.24 5.38 -4.48
C GLU A 49 -23.08 4.37 -5.61
N GLY A 50 -23.64 3.18 -5.42
CA GLY A 50 -23.65 2.11 -6.43
C GLY A 50 -24.77 2.29 -7.44
N ALA A 51 -24.67 1.61 -8.59
CA ALA A 51 -25.72 1.54 -9.60
C ALA A 51 -27.03 0.88 -9.09
N ASP A 52 -26.94 0.19 -7.97
CA ASP A 52 -28.04 -0.40 -7.21
C ASP A 52 -28.74 0.60 -6.27
N GLY A 53 -28.35 1.89 -6.30
CA GLY A 53 -28.87 2.94 -5.44
C GLY A 53 -28.35 2.87 -3.99
N ARG A 54 -27.57 1.86 -3.62
CA ARG A 54 -27.04 1.71 -2.26
C ARG A 54 -25.87 2.64 -2.03
N ARG A 55 -25.71 3.09 -0.76
CA ARG A 55 -24.59 3.91 -0.31
C ARG A 55 -23.64 3.10 0.54
N TYR A 56 -22.35 3.26 0.26
CA TYR A 56 -21.28 2.58 0.95
C TYR A 56 -20.32 3.58 1.58
N LEU A 57 -19.91 3.34 2.82
CA LEU A 57 -18.75 4.00 3.42
C LEU A 57 -17.48 3.33 2.90
N ASP A 58 -16.59 4.10 2.31
CA ASP A 58 -15.36 3.60 1.69
C ASP A 58 -14.17 3.73 2.64
N CYS A 59 -13.77 2.61 3.27
CA CYS A 59 -12.54 2.48 4.04
C CYS A 59 -11.38 1.88 3.24
N LEU A 60 -11.52 1.73 1.93
CA LEU A 60 -10.42 1.37 1.02
C LEU A 60 -9.74 2.63 0.46
N SER A 61 -10.53 3.67 0.11
CA SER A 61 -10.05 4.97 -0.38
C SER A 61 -9.02 4.85 -1.50
N GLY A 62 -9.28 3.94 -2.48
CA GLY A 62 -8.33 3.67 -3.54
C GLY A 62 -6.98 3.16 -3.05
N ALA A 63 -6.97 2.26 -2.07
CA ALA A 63 -5.77 1.75 -1.39
C ALA A 63 -4.92 2.87 -0.77
N GLY A 64 -5.57 3.90 -0.23
CA GLY A 64 -4.93 5.07 0.40
C GLY A 64 -4.64 6.25 -0.53
N THR A 65 -5.00 6.18 -1.82
CA THR A 65 -4.80 7.27 -2.79
C THR A 65 -5.67 8.49 -2.48
N LEU A 66 -6.90 8.26 -2.00
CA LEU A 66 -7.91 9.29 -1.75
C LEU A 66 -7.75 9.89 -0.34
N ALA A 67 -6.65 10.60 -0.10
CA ALA A 67 -6.39 11.21 1.21
C ALA A 67 -7.53 12.15 1.65
N LEU A 68 -8.10 12.92 0.73
CA LEU A 68 -9.24 13.83 0.99
C LEU A 68 -10.61 13.20 0.68
N GLY A 69 -10.64 11.90 0.28
CA GLY A 69 -11.84 11.24 -0.18
C GLY A 69 -12.19 11.57 -1.63
N HIS A 70 -13.32 11.02 -2.08
CA HIS A 70 -13.80 11.15 -3.44
C HIS A 70 -14.24 12.59 -3.76
N ASN A 71 -13.84 13.08 -4.93
CA ASN A 71 -14.32 14.33 -5.52
C ASN A 71 -14.27 15.52 -4.54
N HIS A 72 -13.17 15.63 -3.80
CA HIS A 72 -13.01 16.75 -2.85
C HIS A 72 -13.00 18.09 -3.61
N PRO A 73 -13.76 19.12 -3.15
CA PRO A 73 -13.91 20.39 -3.88
C PRO A 73 -12.59 21.06 -4.25
N VAL A 74 -11.61 21.06 -3.32
CA VAL A 74 -10.28 21.66 -3.53
C VAL A 74 -9.53 21.01 -4.69
N VAL A 75 -9.62 19.68 -4.80
CA VAL A 75 -8.99 18.90 -5.88
C VAL A 75 -9.67 19.18 -7.22
N LEU A 76 -11.01 19.12 -7.26
CA LEU A 76 -11.77 19.39 -8.48
C LEU A 76 -11.55 20.83 -8.99
N GLU A 77 -11.50 21.79 -8.09
CA GLU A 77 -11.22 23.20 -8.38
C GLU A 77 -9.82 23.36 -9.01
N ALA A 78 -8.80 22.73 -8.44
CA ALA A 78 -7.44 22.79 -8.96
C ALA A 78 -7.34 22.19 -10.38
N VAL A 79 -8.00 21.06 -10.62
CA VAL A 79 -8.06 20.42 -11.94
C VAL A 79 -8.78 21.31 -12.96
N ARG A 80 -9.94 21.90 -12.61
CA ARG A 80 -10.69 22.83 -13.48
C ARG A 80 -9.86 24.03 -13.86
N ARG A 81 -9.15 24.64 -12.92
CA ARG A 81 -8.29 25.79 -13.21
C ARG A 81 -7.24 25.51 -14.28
N VAL A 82 -6.63 24.31 -14.27
CA VAL A 82 -5.68 23.93 -15.31
C VAL A 82 -6.36 23.79 -16.66
N LEU A 83 -7.54 23.14 -16.70
CA LEU A 83 -8.31 22.96 -17.94
C LEU A 83 -8.76 24.30 -18.52
N ASP A 84 -9.29 25.20 -17.68
CA ASP A 84 -9.83 26.50 -18.09
C ASP A 84 -8.71 27.48 -18.51
N SER A 85 -7.48 27.30 -18.01
CA SER A 85 -6.34 28.18 -18.35
C SER A 85 -5.77 27.95 -19.74
N GLY A 86 -6.13 26.84 -20.42
CA GLY A 86 -5.54 26.43 -21.69
C GLY A 86 -4.08 25.98 -21.59
N ALA A 87 -3.58 25.69 -20.38
CA ALA A 87 -2.24 25.16 -20.18
C ALA A 87 -2.06 23.79 -20.87
N PRO A 88 -0.87 23.47 -21.40
CA PRO A 88 -0.62 22.18 -22.04
C PRO A 88 -0.80 21.06 -21.02
N LEU A 89 -1.57 20.03 -21.37
CA LEU A 89 -1.81 18.89 -20.47
C LEU A 89 -0.63 17.90 -20.42
N HIS A 90 0.16 17.87 -21.50
CA HIS A 90 1.32 16.98 -21.62
C HIS A 90 2.55 17.78 -22.05
N VAL A 91 3.62 17.70 -21.28
CA VAL A 91 4.83 18.55 -21.45
C VAL A 91 6.15 17.78 -21.33
N LEU A 92 6.11 16.43 -21.31
CA LEU A 92 7.30 15.63 -20.99
C LEU A 92 7.86 16.06 -19.62
N ASP A 93 9.15 16.45 -19.58
CA ASP A 93 9.83 16.93 -18.39
C ASP A 93 10.08 18.47 -18.40
N LEU A 94 9.44 19.19 -19.35
CA LEU A 94 9.57 20.65 -19.43
C LEU A 94 9.11 21.33 -18.13
N ALA A 95 9.72 22.47 -17.85
CA ALA A 95 9.33 23.32 -16.75
C ALA A 95 7.96 24.00 -17.04
N THR A 96 7.07 23.96 -16.05
CA THR A 96 5.77 24.68 -16.10
C THR A 96 5.45 25.28 -14.75
N PRO A 97 4.62 26.34 -14.71
CA PRO A 97 4.18 26.92 -13.43
C PRO A 97 3.48 25.90 -12.51
N VAL A 98 2.72 24.96 -13.08
CA VAL A 98 2.04 23.90 -12.30
C VAL A 98 3.05 22.93 -11.69
N LYS A 99 4.10 22.59 -12.43
CA LYS A 99 5.18 21.71 -11.94
C LYS A 99 5.99 22.39 -10.84
N ASP A 100 6.31 23.67 -11.02
CA ASP A 100 7.02 24.49 -10.03
C ASP A 100 6.22 24.58 -8.72
N ASP A 101 4.94 24.91 -8.82
CA ASP A 101 4.01 25.01 -7.68
C ASP A 101 3.87 23.67 -6.92
N PHE A 102 3.83 22.54 -7.65
CA PHE A 102 3.81 21.21 -7.05
C PHE A 102 5.13 20.90 -6.34
N THR A 103 6.25 21.15 -6.98
CA THR A 103 7.58 20.90 -6.41
C THR A 103 7.77 21.72 -5.14
N THR A 104 7.43 23.01 -5.18
CA THR A 104 7.47 23.90 -4.02
C THR A 104 6.62 23.35 -2.87
N ALA A 105 5.35 23.07 -3.14
CA ALA A 105 4.44 22.54 -2.11
C ALA A 105 4.90 21.21 -1.50
N LEU A 106 5.51 20.34 -2.30
CA LEU A 106 6.08 19.09 -1.81
C LEU A 106 7.30 19.34 -0.91
N PHE A 107 8.23 20.18 -1.36
CA PHE A 107 9.46 20.47 -0.62
C PHE A 107 9.18 21.19 0.71
N GLU A 108 8.16 22.03 0.80
CA GLU A 108 7.69 22.67 2.06
C GLU A 108 7.28 21.65 3.14
N THR A 109 7.02 20.38 2.77
CA THR A 109 6.61 19.33 3.72
C THR A 109 7.72 18.33 4.06
N LEU A 110 8.84 18.39 3.37
CA LEU A 110 9.93 17.40 3.55
C LEU A 110 10.71 17.66 4.85
N PRO A 111 11.34 16.60 5.42
CA PRO A 111 12.34 16.79 6.46
C PRO A 111 13.43 17.79 6.01
N PRO A 112 13.92 18.69 6.89
CA PRO A 112 14.80 19.82 6.49
C PRO A 112 15.99 19.41 5.63
N ALA A 113 16.67 18.31 5.95
CA ALA A 113 17.84 17.86 5.19
C ALA A 113 17.50 17.44 3.73
N LEU A 114 16.25 17.07 3.43
CA LEU A 114 15.78 16.83 2.07
C LEU A 114 15.15 18.08 1.46
N ALA A 115 14.52 18.94 2.25
CA ALA A 115 13.96 20.20 1.78
C ALA A 115 15.05 21.14 1.25
N ASP A 116 16.18 21.24 1.97
CA ASP A 116 17.26 22.21 1.65
C ASP A 116 18.18 21.74 0.52
N HIS A 117 18.45 20.43 0.44
CA HIS A 117 19.46 19.86 -0.46
C HIS A 117 18.95 18.66 -1.27
N GLY A 118 17.65 18.46 -1.34
CA GLY A 118 17.06 17.36 -2.08
C GLY A 118 16.94 17.61 -3.59
N ARG A 119 16.83 16.53 -4.32
CA ARG A 119 16.48 16.49 -5.75
C ARG A 119 15.19 15.73 -5.92
N ILE A 120 14.41 16.07 -6.94
CA ILE A 120 13.19 15.37 -7.31
C ILE A 120 13.34 14.75 -8.71
N GLN A 121 12.96 13.49 -8.84
CA GLN A 121 12.79 12.83 -10.13
C GLN A 121 11.32 12.46 -10.30
N PHE A 122 10.68 12.99 -11.32
CA PHE A 122 9.36 12.54 -11.74
C PHE A 122 9.47 11.20 -12.43
N CYS A 123 8.66 10.24 -12.00
CA CYS A 123 8.67 8.87 -12.51
C CYS A 123 7.44 8.62 -13.42
N GLY A 124 7.22 7.41 -13.84
CA GLY A 124 5.94 6.98 -14.41
C GLY A 124 4.79 7.14 -13.42
N PRO A 125 3.54 6.93 -13.83
CA PRO A 125 2.38 7.31 -13.03
C PRO A 125 2.12 6.47 -11.76
N ALA A 126 2.75 5.29 -11.65
CA ALA A 126 2.50 4.36 -10.55
C ALA A 126 3.62 4.34 -9.51
N GLY A 127 3.29 3.99 -8.27
CA GLY A 127 4.29 3.86 -7.19
C GLY A 127 5.43 2.89 -7.51
N THR A 128 5.13 1.82 -8.22
CA THR A 128 6.13 0.85 -8.68
C THR A 128 7.20 1.49 -9.59
N ASP A 129 6.83 2.50 -10.41
CA ASP A 129 7.78 3.22 -11.28
C ASP A 129 8.76 4.07 -10.46
N ALA A 130 8.30 4.63 -9.35
CA ALA A 130 9.15 5.37 -8.42
C ALA A 130 10.09 4.42 -7.64
N VAL A 131 9.63 3.23 -7.26
CA VAL A 131 10.49 2.19 -6.66
C VAL A 131 11.58 1.76 -7.63
N GLU A 132 11.26 1.50 -8.92
CA GLU A 132 12.26 1.20 -9.96
C GLU A 132 13.29 2.31 -10.08
N ALA A 133 12.85 3.57 -10.08
CA ALA A 133 13.74 4.73 -10.15
C ALA A 133 14.67 4.80 -8.93
N ALA A 134 14.15 4.60 -7.72
CA ALA A 134 14.91 4.63 -6.48
C ALA A 134 16.00 3.53 -6.44
N ILE A 135 15.64 2.30 -6.82
CA ILE A 135 16.59 1.18 -6.88
C ILE A 135 17.67 1.46 -7.94
N LYS A 136 17.27 1.96 -9.11
CA LYS A 136 18.20 2.30 -10.18
C LYS A 136 19.14 3.43 -9.78
N LEU A 137 18.64 4.49 -9.14
CA LEU A 137 19.44 5.59 -8.60
C LEU A 137 20.50 5.06 -7.64
N ALA A 138 20.09 4.29 -6.64
CA ALA A 138 21.00 3.74 -5.65
C ALA A 138 22.08 2.86 -6.26
N ARG A 139 21.75 2.04 -7.27
CA ARG A 139 22.71 1.22 -8.01
C ARG A 139 23.73 2.07 -8.77
N ILE A 140 23.30 3.14 -9.42
CA ILE A 140 24.16 4.07 -10.15
C ILE A 140 25.08 4.82 -9.17
N ALA A 141 24.51 5.41 -8.12
CA ALA A 141 25.26 6.22 -7.17
C ALA A 141 26.30 5.44 -6.37
N THR A 142 26.04 4.16 -6.09
CA THR A 142 26.95 3.33 -5.27
C THR A 142 27.85 2.43 -6.10
N GLY A 143 27.55 2.20 -7.37
CA GLY A 143 28.22 1.17 -8.20
C GLY A 143 27.93 -0.28 -7.75
N ARG A 144 26.97 -0.48 -6.84
CA ARG A 144 26.61 -1.78 -6.26
C ARG A 144 25.31 -2.31 -6.87
N THR A 145 25.03 -3.60 -6.74
CA THR A 145 23.84 -4.21 -7.36
C THR A 145 22.87 -4.83 -6.37
N GLY A 146 23.32 -5.26 -5.18
CA GLY A 146 22.53 -5.91 -4.17
C GLY A 146 21.48 -4.98 -3.55
N LEU A 147 20.39 -5.54 -3.03
CA LEU A 147 19.34 -4.81 -2.34
C LEU A 147 18.98 -5.54 -1.05
N LEU A 148 18.77 -4.81 0.03
CA LEU A 148 18.13 -5.33 1.23
C LEU A 148 16.64 -4.96 1.18
N ALA A 149 15.78 -5.95 1.36
CA ALA A 149 14.33 -5.79 1.47
C ALA A 149 13.81 -6.61 2.66
N PHE A 150 12.52 -6.53 2.95
CA PHE A 150 11.96 -7.18 4.13
C PHE A 150 10.87 -8.19 3.80
N SER A 151 10.73 -9.20 4.65
CA SER A 151 9.62 -10.16 4.55
C SER A 151 8.28 -9.44 4.75
N GLY A 152 7.29 -9.77 3.91
CA GLY A 152 5.96 -9.15 3.93
C GLY A 152 5.88 -7.77 3.28
N ALA A 153 6.97 -7.22 2.75
CA ALA A 153 6.96 -5.94 2.04
C ALA A 153 6.19 -6.02 0.71
N TYR A 154 5.61 -4.89 0.31
CA TYR A 154 5.02 -4.71 -1.02
C TYR A 154 5.50 -3.40 -1.65
N HIS A 155 6.21 -3.51 -2.76
CA HIS A 155 6.80 -2.35 -3.45
C HIS A 155 6.31 -2.20 -4.90
N GLY A 156 5.49 -3.13 -5.36
CA GLY A 156 4.89 -3.08 -6.70
C GLY A 156 5.13 -4.34 -7.53
N MET A 157 4.69 -4.29 -8.79
CA MET A 157 4.61 -5.46 -9.68
C MET A 157 5.55 -5.36 -10.90
N THR A 158 6.36 -4.32 -11.02
CA THR A 158 7.43 -4.25 -12.03
C THR A 158 8.66 -5.03 -11.60
N ALA A 159 9.61 -5.29 -12.49
CA ALA A 159 10.65 -6.29 -12.28
C ALA A 159 11.45 -6.12 -10.98
N ALA A 160 12.07 -4.95 -10.72
CA ALA A 160 12.86 -4.76 -9.51
C ALA A 160 11.98 -4.54 -8.26
N ALA A 161 10.84 -3.86 -8.42
CA ALA A 161 9.87 -3.69 -7.33
C ALA A 161 9.26 -5.04 -6.88
N LEU A 162 8.92 -5.92 -7.83
CA LEU A 162 8.43 -7.26 -7.55
C LEU A 162 9.54 -8.12 -6.91
N ALA A 163 10.78 -8.00 -7.39
CA ALA A 163 11.92 -8.67 -6.77
C ALA A 163 12.10 -8.26 -5.30
N ALA A 164 11.83 -7.00 -4.94
CA ALA A 164 11.88 -6.50 -3.56
C ALA A 164 10.62 -6.86 -2.74
N THR A 165 9.48 -7.12 -3.37
CA THR A 165 8.22 -7.52 -2.75
C THR A 165 8.35 -8.90 -2.08
N GLY A 166 7.74 -9.06 -0.90
CA GLY A 166 7.84 -10.28 -0.08
C GLY A 166 6.88 -11.41 -0.49
N ASP A 167 5.94 -11.15 -1.40
CA ASP A 167 4.94 -12.12 -1.86
C ASP A 167 5.58 -13.17 -2.78
N THR A 168 5.61 -14.42 -2.30
CA THR A 168 6.22 -15.55 -3.03
C THR A 168 5.38 -16.02 -4.19
N GLU A 169 4.05 -15.96 -4.11
CA GLU A 169 3.14 -16.34 -5.18
C GLU A 169 3.23 -15.35 -6.35
N ALA A 170 3.16 -14.06 -6.06
CA ALA A 170 3.33 -13.02 -7.07
C ALA A 170 4.69 -13.11 -7.78
N ARG A 171 5.77 -13.48 -7.07
CA ARG A 171 7.11 -13.64 -7.63
C ARG A 171 7.34 -14.96 -8.36
N ALA A 172 6.52 -15.97 -8.15
CA ALA A 172 6.71 -17.30 -8.77
C ALA A 172 6.69 -17.27 -10.31
N THR A 173 6.04 -16.26 -10.89
CA THR A 173 5.93 -16.05 -12.34
C THR A 173 6.96 -15.07 -12.91
N ALA A 174 7.81 -14.47 -12.07
CA ALA A 174 8.85 -13.54 -12.48
C ALA A 174 10.24 -14.15 -12.21
N GLU A 175 11.19 -13.91 -13.09
CA GLU A 175 12.60 -14.18 -12.79
C GLU A 175 13.01 -13.31 -11.61
N ALA A 176 13.10 -13.91 -10.43
CA ALA A 176 13.47 -13.21 -9.21
C ALA A 176 14.93 -12.75 -9.33
N ASP A 177 15.18 -11.44 -9.19
CA ASP A 177 16.56 -10.92 -9.08
C ASP A 177 17.22 -11.54 -7.83
N ALA A 178 18.16 -12.45 -8.04
CA ALA A 178 18.89 -13.16 -6.97
C ALA A 178 19.70 -12.23 -6.05
N ARG A 179 19.80 -10.95 -6.40
CA ARG A 179 20.55 -9.93 -5.65
C ARG A 179 19.73 -9.24 -4.54
N VAL A 180 18.54 -9.72 -4.24
CA VAL A 180 17.72 -9.20 -3.12
C VAL A 180 17.87 -10.10 -1.90
N THR A 181 18.50 -9.60 -0.85
CA THR A 181 18.53 -10.25 0.46
C THR A 181 17.34 -9.80 1.28
N ARG A 182 16.55 -10.78 1.76
CA ARG A 182 15.36 -10.51 2.59
C ARG A 182 15.67 -10.71 4.07
N LEU A 183 15.32 -9.69 4.82
CA LEU A 183 15.47 -9.64 6.27
C LEU A 183 14.10 -9.76 6.95
N PRO A 184 14.02 -10.25 8.18
CA PRO A 184 12.77 -10.25 8.93
C PRO A 184 12.37 -8.81 9.30
N TYR A 185 11.12 -8.43 8.95
CA TYR A 185 10.52 -7.20 9.43
C TYR A 185 10.04 -7.38 10.89
N PRO A 186 10.10 -6.34 11.74
CA PRO A 186 9.68 -6.43 13.15
C PRO A 186 8.16 -6.53 13.27
N TYR A 187 7.64 -7.73 13.15
CA TYR A 187 6.22 -8.03 13.26
C TYR A 187 5.91 -8.55 14.67
N ASP A 188 5.38 -7.71 15.55
CA ASP A 188 5.22 -8.00 16.96
C ASP A 188 4.38 -9.27 17.20
N TYR A 189 3.13 -9.29 16.73
CA TYR A 189 2.19 -10.40 16.94
C TYR A 189 2.72 -11.75 16.42
N ARG A 190 3.47 -11.75 15.30
CA ARG A 190 4.09 -12.95 14.72
C ARG A 190 5.60 -12.80 14.63
N CYS A 191 6.22 -12.44 15.76
CA CYS A 191 7.65 -12.20 15.81
C CYS A 191 8.45 -13.45 15.46
N PRO A 192 9.32 -13.41 14.42
CA PRO A 192 10.09 -14.58 14.02
C PRO A 192 11.13 -15.02 15.06
N PHE A 193 11.39 -14.18 16.06
CA PHE A 193 12.30 -14.49 17.17
C PHE A 193 11.60 -14.99 18.43
N GLY A 194 10.26 -15.16 18.39
CA GLY A 194 9.50 -15.69 19.53
C GLY A 194 9.33 -14.74 20.71
N THR A 195 9.72 -13.45 20.59
CA THR A 195 9.73 -12.54 21.74
C THR A 195 8.86 -11.30 21.58
N GLY A 196 8.64 -10.82 20.35
CA GLY A 196 7.87 -9.60 20.10
C GLY A 196 8.44 -8.32 20.67
N GLY A 197 7.69 -7.22 20.57
CA GLY A 197 7.99 -5.92 21.15
C GLY A 197 9.38 -5.37 20.80
N GLU A 198 9.91 -4.52 21.67
CA GLU A 198 11.23 -3.91 21.52
C GLU A 198 12.36 -4.98 21.46
N ARG A 199 12.18 -6.10 22.15
CA ARG A 199 13.18 -7.18 22.11
C ARG A 199 13.24 -7.86 20.75
N GLY A 200 12.10 -8.14 20.13
CA GLY A 200 12.05 -8.70 18.78
C GLY A 200 12.63 -7.73 17.74
N ALA A 201 12.34 -6.45 17.88
CA ALA A 201 12.88 -5.38 17.03
C ALA A 201 14.43 -5.30 17.15
N GLU A 202 14.95 -5.34 18.37
CA GLU A 202 16.40 -5.34 18.62
C GLU A 202 17.10 -6.57 18.01
N LEU A 203 16.49 -7.76 18.12
CA LEU A 203 17.05 -8.98 17.53
C LEU A 203 17.07 -8.91 16.00
N SER A 204 16.02 -8.35 15.38
CA SER A 204 15.99 -8.09 13.93
C SER A 204 17.12 -7.14 13.51
N ALA A 205 17.31 -6.06 14.25
CA ALA A 205 18.37 -5.08 13.98
C ALA A 205 19.77 -5.68 14.14
N ARG A 206 20.00 -6.45 15.21
CA ARG A 206 21.28 -7.15 15.45
C ARG A 206 21.59 -8.16 14.36
N LEU A 207 20.58 -8.94 13.93
CA LEU A 207 20.73 -9.87 12.80
C LEU A 207 21.15 -9.12 11.53
N THR A 208 20.50 -8.01 11.23
CA THR A 208 20.83 -7.18 10.07
C THR A 208 22.27 -6.68 10.11
N ALA A 209 22.72 -6.14 11.26
CA ALA A 209 24.09 -5.67 11.44
C ALA A 209 25.09 -6.83 11.29
N SER A 210 24.83 -7.96 11.96
CA SER A 210 25.70 -9.15 11.92
C SER A 210 25.89 -9.69 10.51
N LEU A 211 24.81 -9.80 9.72
CA LEU A 211 24.88 -10.27 8.32
C LEU A 211 25.71 -9.33 7.44
N LEU A 212 25.66 -8.02 7.69
CA LEU A 212 26.42 -7.03 6.93
C LEU A 212 27.90 -6.96 7.34
N ASP A 213 28.22 -7.33 8.57
CA ASP A 213 29.60 -7.29 9.10
C ASP A 213 30.37 -8.60 8.92
N ASP A 214 29.65 -9.71 8.68
CA ASP A 214 30.25 -11.02 8.48
C ASP A 214 30.74 -11.20 7.04
N PRO A 215 32.07 -11.27 6.80
CA PRO A 215 32.62 -11.44 5.45
C PRO A 215 32.23 -12.78 4.81
N LYS A 216 31.67 -13.72 5.58
CA LYS A 216 31.15 -15.02 5.13
C LYS A 216 29.63 -15.14 5.30
N GLY A 217 28.96 -14.07 5.66
CA GLY A 217 27.50 -14.01 5.82
C GLY A 217 26.70 -14.10 4.50
N GLY A 218 27.40 -14.16 3.35
CA GLY A 218 26.76 -14.33 2.03
C GLY A 218 26.10 -13.05 1.50
N VAL A 219 26.17 -11.94 2.22
CA VAL A 219 25.59 -10.66 1.81
C VAL A 219 26.69 -9.71 1.36
N GLN A 220 26.76 -9.48 0.04
CA GLN A 220 27.62 -8.42 -0.50
C GLN A 220 27.09 -7.05 -0.07
N GLN A 221 27.97 -6.05 0.05
CA GLN A 221 27.56 -4.70 0.40
C GLN A 221 26.49 -4.20 -0.58
N PRO A 222 25.25 -3.93 -0.10
CA PRO A 222 24.12 -3.63 -0.97
C PRO A 222 24.19 -2.20 -1.51
N ALA A 223 23.47 -1.98 -2.64
CA ALA A 223 23.25 -0.65 -3.20
C ALA A 223 22.33 0.19 -2.34
N ALA A 224 21.35 -0.46 -1.71
CA ALA A 224 20.40 0.21 -0.81
C ALA A 224 19.71 -0.78 0.15
N MET A 225 19.09 -0.22 1.19
CA MET A 225 18.05 -0.84 1.99
C MET A 225 16.72 -0.17 1.66
N LEU A 226 15.71 -0.97 1.27
CA LEU A 226 14.36 -0.50 0.96
C LEU A 226 13.39 -1.01 2.02
N LEU A 227 12.63 -0.11 2.64
CA LEU A 227 11.63 -0.44 3.65
C LEU A 227 10.39 0.48 3.58
N GLU A 228 9.27 -0.04 4.05
CA GLU A 228 8.07 0.73 4.41
C GLU A 228 8.13 1.07 5.90
N PRO A 229 7.92 2.33 6.34
CA PRO A 229 7.83 2.66 7.78
C PRO A 229 6.67 1.96 8.50
N VAL A 230 5.59 1.71 7.77
CA VAL A 230 4.49 0.81 8.13
C VAL A 230 4.22 -0.06 6.92
N GLN A 231 4.39 -1.38 7.04
CA GLN A 231 4.04 -2.28 5.94
C GLN A 231 2.54 -2.23 5.68
N GLY A 232 2.15 -1.86 4.45
CA GLY A 232 0.76 -1.73 4.06
C GLY A 232 0.12 -3.07 3.73
N GLU A 233 0.43 -3.59 2.56
CA GLU A 233 -0.11 -4.87 2.05
C GLU A 233 0.29 -6.05 2.93
N GLY A 234 1.43 -5.98 3.58
CA GLY A 234 1.90 -6.97 4.56
C GLY A 234 1.00 -7.13 5.78
N GLY A 235 -0.02 -6.27 5.96
CA GLY A 235 -1.04 -6.39 7.01
C GLY A 235 -1.04 -5.25 8.02
N VAL A 236 -0.72 -4.04 7.60
CA VAL A 236 -0.63 -2.84 8.45
C VAL A 236 0.28 -3.09 9.65
N ILE A 237 1.55 -3.29 9.39
CA ILE A 237 2.54 -3.60 10.43
C ILE A 237 3.42 -2.38 10.68
N PRO A 238 3.22 -1.60 11.76
CA PRO A 238 4.09 -0.49 12.11
C PRO A 238 5.46 -1.00 12.60
N ALA A 239 6.56 -0.50 12.02
CA ALA A 239 7.86 -0.72 12.61
C ALA A 239 8.00 0.08 13.91
N PRO A 240 8.60 -0.47 14.98
CA PRO A 240 9.00 0.34 16.14
C PRO A 240 9.93 1.49 15.75
N ASP A 241 9.72 2.67 16.37
CA ASP A 241 10.54 3.85 16.05
C ASP A 241 12.02 3.63 16.39
N SER A 242 12.31 2.87 17.45
CA SER A 242 13.65 2.40 17.81
C SER A 242 14.31 1.58 16.70
N TRP A 243 13.54 0.70 16.05
CA TRP A 243 14.03 -0.12 14.95
C TRP A 243 14.34 0.71 13.71
N LEU A 244 13.48 1.65 13.34
CA LEU A 244 13.73 2.56 12.21
C LEU A 244 15.00 3.39 12.42
N ARG A 245 15.21 3.94 13.65
CA ARG A 245 16.46 4.62 14.01
C ARG A 245 17.66 3.68 13.86
N ARG A 246 17.52 2.44 14.34
CA ARG A 246 18.60 1.45 14.24
C ARG A 246 18.92 1.08 12.78
N MET A 247 17.92 0.94 11.91
CA MET A 247 18.14 0.74 10.47
C MET A 247 18.88 1.93 9.83
N ARG A 248 18.50 3.17 10.20
CA ARG A 248 19.22 4.37 9.74
C ARG A 248 20.68 4.38 10.19
N GLU A 249 20.96 4.05 11.45
CA GLU A 249 22.33 3.97 11.98
C GLU A 249 23.16 2.90 11.25
N ILE A 250 22.60 1.68 11.11
CA ILE A 250 23.28 0.56 10.45
C ILE A 250 23.63 0.91 9.00
N THR A 251 22.70 1.52 8.27
CA THR A 251 22.89 1.90 6.87
C THR A 251 23.89 3.05 6.72
N ALA A 252 23.77 4.09 7.55
CA ALA A 252 24.65 5.25 7.51
C ALA A 252 26.12 4.85 7.80
N ALA A 253 26.34 4.02 8.84
CA ALA A 253 27.69 3.57 9.22
C ALA A 253 28.40 2.77 8.11
N ARG A 254 27.64 2.24 7.14
CA ARG A 254 28.16 1.40 6.04
C ARG A 254 28.04 2.04 4.67
N GLY A 255 27.64 3.31 4.59
CA GLY A 255 27.42 4.00 3.32
C GLY A 255 26.40 3.27 2.42
N ILE A 256 25.32 2.77 3.02
CA ILE A 256 24.21 2.13 2.33
C ILE A 256 23.06 3.13 2.29
N PRO A 257 22.61 3.61 1.12
CA PRO A 257 21.43 4.44 1.01
C PRO A 257 20.18 3.76 1.61
N LEU A 258 19.46 4.50 2.47
CA LEU A 258 18.15 4.08 3.00
C LEU A 258 17.05 4.65 2.13
N ILE A 259 16.25 3.78 1.52
CA ILE A 259 15.07 4.12 0.74
C ILE A 259 13.83 3.88 1.61
N ALA A 260 13.07 4.93 1.90
CA ALA A 260 11.77 4.83 2.57
C ALA A 260 10.66 4.84 1.52
N ASP A 261 9.89 3.77 1.48
CA ASP A 261 8.68 3.69 0.68
C ASP A 261 7.50 4.30 1.46
N GLU A 262 7.21 5.56 1.13
CA GLU A 262 6.11 6.35 1.70
C GLU A 262 4.88 6.39 0.76
N VAL A 263 4.79 5.49 -0.21
CA VAL A 263 3.70 5.44 -1.19
C VAL A 263 2.33 5.33 -0.53
N GLN A 264 2.21 4.52 0.53
CA GLN A 264 0.95 4.37 1.26
C GLN A 264 0.93 5.12 2.60
N THR A 265 2.08 5.35 3.20
CA THR A 265 2.22 5.90 4.56
C THR A 265 2.24 7.42 4.62
N GLY A 266 2.62 8.07 3.52
CA GLY A 266 2.79 9.52 3.45
C GLY A 266 1.50 10.33 3.42
N VAL A 267 1.69 11.63 3.36
CA VAL A 267 0.62 12.67 3.26
C VAL A 267 -0.40 12.56 4.41
N GLY A 268 0.08 12.42 5.64
CA GLY A 268 -0.74 12.46 6.86
C GLY A 268 -1.36 11.13 7.29
N ARG A 269 -1.24 10.06 6.49
CA ARG A 269 -1.93 8.78 6.73
C ARG A 269 -1.65 8.17 8.10
N THR A 270 -0.43 8.26 8.59
CA THR A 270 0.07 7.58 9.80
C THR A 270 0.13 8.48 11.03
N GLY A 271 -0.44 9.68 10.97
CA GLY A 271 -0.44 10.61 12.12
C GLY A 271 0.65 11.67 12.10
N THR A 272 1.65 11.53 11.23
CA THR A 272 2.63 12.55 10.84
C THR A 272 2.50 12.84 9.37
N PHE A 273 3.06 13.93 8.84
CA PHE A 273 2.95 14.21 7.40
C PHE A 273 3.66 13.13 6.58
N TRP A 274 4.90 12.78 6.96
CA TRP A 274 5.63 11.60 6.49
C TRP A 274 5.84 10.63 7.64
N ALA A 275 5.66 9.34 7.41
CA ALA A 275 5.73 8.34 8.48
C ALA A 275 7.11 8.25 9.14
N VAL A 276 8.19 8.56 8.41
CA VAL A 276 9.56 8.60 8.92
C VAL A 276 9.77 9.67 10.00
N GLU A 277 8.99 10.75 10.02
CA GLU A 277 9.11 11.85 10.99
C GLU A 277 8.91 11.36 12.43
N ARG A 278 8.00 10.40 12.64
CA ARG A 278 7.72 9.86 13.98
C ARG A 278 8.97 9.25 14.64
N SER A 279 9.80 8.61 13.85
CA SER A 279 11.07 8.04 14.33
C SER A 279 12.21 9.04 14.37
N GLY A 280 12.05 10.23 13.80
CA GLY A 280 13.07 11.26 13.68
C GLY A 280 14.19 10.92 12.70
N ILE A 281 13.97 9.98 11.77
CA ILE A 281 14.96 9.65 10.75
C ILE A 281 14.75 10.46 9.47
N VAL A 282 15.83 10.71 8.76
CA VAL A 282 15.82 11.24 7.40
C VAL A 282 16.41 10.16 6.48
N PRO A 283 15.61 9.58 5.57
CA PRO A 283 16.11 8.63 4.60
C PRO A 283 16.94 9.34 3.52
N ASP A 284 17.72 8.57 2.76
CA ASP A 284 18.46 9.10 1.62
C ASP A 284 17.60 9.24 0.38
N VAL A 285 16.56 8.42 0.27
CA VAL A 285 15.55 8.46 -0.79
C VAL A 285 14.16 8.23 -0.21
N MET A 286 13.19 9.06 -0.61
CA MET A 286 11.75 8.84 -0.36
C MET A 286 11.06 8.48 -1.66
N VAL A 287 10.28 7.41 -1.64
CA VAL A 287 9.43 6.99 -2.75
C VAL A 287 8.00 7.44 -2.48
N LEU A 288 7.44 8.26 -3.36
CA LEU A 288 6.17 8.95 -3.16
C LEU A 288 5.21 8.73 -4.33
N SER A 289 3.96 8.39 -4.03
CA SER A 289 2.88 8.23 -5.04
C SER A 289 1.51 8.35 -4.37
N LYS A 290 0.47 7.74 -4.93
CA LYS A 290 -0.88 7.72 -4.37
C LYS A 290 -1.38 9.12 -3.99
N ALA A 291 -1.42 9.44 -2.69
CA ALA A 291 -2.00 10.67 -2.17
C ALA A 291 -1.36 11.96 -2.72
N ILE A 292 -0.06 11.93 -3.09
CA ILE A 292 0.62 13.09 -3.69
C ILE A 292 0.04 13.52 -5.04
N GLY A 293 -0.68 12.64 -5.73
CA GLY A 293 -1.35 12.93 -7.00
C GLY A 293 -2.78 13.48 -6.83
N GLY A 294 -3.28 13.63 -5.58
CA GLY A 294 -4.61 14.17 -5.32
C GLY A 294 -5.73 13.41 -6.01
N SER A 295 -5.71 12.10 -5.97
CA SER A 295 -6.62 11.15 -6.66
C SER A 295 -6.25 10.83 -8.11
N LEU A 296 -5.23 11.45 -8.68
CA LEU A 296 -4.74 11.20 -10.04
C LEU A 296 -3.38 10.51 -10.02
N PRO A 297 -3.02 9.74 -11.07
CA PRO A 297 -1.76 9.02 -11.12
C PRO A 297 -0.55 9.96 -11.16
N LEU A 298 0.30 9.87 -10.14
CA LEU A 298 1.56 10.61 -10.02
C LEU A 298 2.52 9.84 -9.12
N ALA A 299 3.79 9.74 -9.53
CA ALA A 299 4.84 9.18 -8.70
C ALA A 299 6.16 9.94 -8.88
N VAL A 300 6.86 10.15 -7.78
CA VAL A 300 8.16 10.81 -7.74
C VAL A 300 9.07 10.11 -6.73
N ILE A 301 10.37 10.27 -6.89
CA ILE A 301 11.33 10.10 -5.79
C ILE A 301 11.91 11.44 -5.41
N VAL A 302 12.12 11.64 -4.11
CA VAL A 302 12.92 12.73 -3.56
C VAL A 302 14.14 12.12 -2.90
N TYR A 303 15.32 12.63 -3.18
CA TYR A 303 16.56 12.05 -2.72
C TYR A 303 17.63 13.11 -2.45
N ARG A 304 18.62 12.76 -1.63
CA ARG A 304 19.75 13.64 -1.32
C ARG A 304 20.56 13.94 -2.58
N GLU A 305 21.02 15.19 -2.73
CA GLU A 305 21.76 15.61 -3.92
C GLU A 305 23.07 14.84 -4.13
N GLU A 306 23.70 14.30 -3.09
CA GLU A 306 24.90 13.49 -3.20
C GLU A 306 24.68 12.17 -3.97
N LEU A 307 23.43 11.73 -4.09
CA LEU A 307 23.07 10.57 -4.88
C LEU A 307 22.79 10.91 -6.35
N ASP A 308 22.82 12.20 -6.75
CA ASP A 308 22.46 12.65 -8.10
C ASP A 308 23.54 12.30 -9.14
N ALA A 309 23.79 11.02 -9.30
CA ALA A 309 24.79 10.46 -10.23
C ALA A 309 24.18 10.07 -11.60
N TRP A 310 22.95 10.53 -11.90
CA TRP A 310 22.37 10.30 -13.24
C TRP A 310 23.12 11.06 -14.32
N HIS A 311 23.22 10.47 -15.50
CA HIS A 311 23.46 11.23 -16.72
C HIS A 311 22.14 11.58 -17.41
N PRO A 312 22.06 12.62 -18.22
CA PRO A 312 20.83 12.98 -18.94
C PRO A 312 20.23 11.78 -19.69
N GLY A 313 18.93 11.54 -19.49
CA GLY A 313 18.24 10.40 -20.10
C GLY A 313 18.36 9.08 -19.32
N ALA A 314 19.13 9.00 -18.24
CA ALA A 314 19.32 7.78 -17.45
C ALA A 314 18.00 7.12 -17.01
N HIS A 315 16.97 7.92 -16.76
CA HIS A 315 15.63 7.41 -16.41
C HIS A 315 14.57 8.23 -17.15
N ALA A 316 14.57 8.19 -18.49
CA ALA A 316 13.62 8.89 -19.35
C ALA A 316 12.24 8.21 -19.42
N GLY A 317 11.19 8.94 -19.70
CA GLY A 317 9.81 8.44 -19.87
C GLY A 317 8.84 9.55 -20.33
N THR A 318 7.84 9.15 -21.11
CA THR A 318 6.90 10.08 -21.75
C THR A 318 5.93 10.72 -20.74
N PHE A 319 5.35 9.91 -19.86
CA PHE A 319 4.34 10.38 -18.88
C PHE A 319 4.96 10.68 -17.52
N ARG A 320 5.59 11.85 -17.41
CA ARG A 320 6.23 12.32 -16.18
C ARG A 320 5.69 13.68 -15.80
N GLY A 321 5.10 13.76 -14.61
CA GLY A 321 4.59 15.03 -14.14
C GLY A 321 3.32 15.45 -14.89
N ASN A 322 2.27 14.63 -14.84
CA ASN A 322 0.95 14.99 -15.38
C ASN A 322 0.45 16.31 -14.77
N GLN A 323 0.11 17.29 -15.61
CA GLN A 323 -0.28 18.63 -15.16
C GLN A 323 -1.50 18.61 -14.22
N LEU A 324 -2.52 17.82 -14.54
CA LEU A 324 -3.72 17.71 -13.71
C LEU A 324 -3.40 17.05 -12.37
N ALA A 325 -2.57 16.01 -12.38
CA ALA A 325 -2.16 15.31 -11.17
C ALA A 325 -1.28 16.18 -10.28
N MET A 326 -0.38 16.98 -10.84
CA MET A 326 0.43 17.93 -10.09
C MET A 326 -0.44 19.02 -9.45
N ALA A 327 -1.38 19.61 -10.19
CA ALA A 327 -2.31 20.60 -9.63
C ALA A 327 -3.19 20.01 -8.52
N ALA A 328 -3.74 18.82 -8.73
CA ALA A 328 -4.51 18.09 -7.74
C ALA A 328 -3.68 17.74 -6.50
N GLY A 329 -2.44 17.32 -6.71
CA GLY A 329 -1.45 17.02 -5.67
C GLY A 329 -1.09 18.22 -4.83
N THR A 330 -0.77 19.35 -5.48
CA THR A 330 -0.51 20.64 -4.80
C THR A 330 -1.67 21.01 -3.88
N ALA A 331 -2.90 20.95 -4.42
CA ALA A 331 -4.10 21.26 -3.64
C ALA A 331 -4.28 20.32 -2.44
N THR A 332 -3.99 19.02 -2.63
CA THR A 332 -4.08 18.00 -1.57
C THR A 332 -3.03 18.23 -0.50
N ILE A 333 -1.76 18.34 -0.86
CA ILE A 333 -0.64 18.56 0.06
C ILE A 333 -0.89 19.81 0.92
N ARG A 334 -1.19 20.94 0.28
CA ARG A 334 -1.48 22.19 0.99
C ARG A 334 -2.73 22.10 1.89
N TYR A 335 -3.76 21.39 1.45
CA TYR A 335 -4.97 21.21 2.25
C TYR A 335 -4.71 20.36 3.49
N VAL A 336 -3.98 19.24 3.34
CA VAL A 336 -3.59 18.37 4.47
C VAL A 336 -2.74 19.14 5.48
N ALA A 337 -1.73 19.89 5.01
CA ALA A 337 -0.84 20.66 5.88
C ALA A 337 -1.58 21.79 6.61
N ARG A 338 -2.33 22.65 5.86
CA ARG A 338 -3.03 23.82 6.44
C ARG A 338 -4.13 23.45 7.43
N ASN A 339 -4.76 22.29 7.27
CA ASN A 339 -5.83 21.82 8.16
C ASN A 339 -5.35 20.80 9.18
N ALA A 340 -4.02 20.61 9.30
CA ALA A 340 -3.41 19.64 10.24
C ALA A 340 -4.08 18.25 10.19
N LEU A 341 -4.42 17.77 8.99
CA LEU A 341 -5.17 16.51 8.86
C LEU A 341 -4.37 15.28 9.31
N HIS A 342 -3.05 15.38 9.37
CA HIS A 342 -2.18 14.37 9.97
C HIS A 342 -2.40 14.25 11.50
N GLU A 343 -2.56 15.39 12.22
CA GLU A 343 -2.86 15.37 13.65
C GLU A 343 -4.26 14.78 13.91
N ARG A 344 -5.24 15.16 13.06
CA ARG A 344 -6.56 14.55 13.12
C ARG A 344 -6.54 13.06 12.85
N ALA A 345 -5.70 12.60 11.91
CA ALA A 345 -5.53 11.18 11.63
C ALA A 345 -4.98 10.42 12.85
N GLU A 346 -4.05 11.00 13.61
CA GLU A 346 -3.56 10.43 14.87
C GLU A 346 -4.66 10.37 15.93
N GLU A 347 -5.41 11.45 16.11
CA GLU A 347 -6.50 11.54 17.10
C GLU A 347 -7.60 10.52 16.82
N VAL A 348 -8.18 10.57 15.61
CA VAL A 348 -9.30 9.69 15.21
C VAL A 348 -8.83 8.24 15.14
N GLY A 349 -7.62 8.00 14.57
CA GLY A 349 -7.02 6.68 14.48
C GLY A 349 -6.79 6.04 15.85
N SER A 350 -6.27 6.79 16.81
CA SER A 350 -6.09 6.33 18.20
C SER A 350 -7.42 5.98 18.86
N ARG A 351 -8.50 6.74 18.58
CA ARG A 351 -9.85 6.43 19.06
C ARG A 351 -10.39 5.15 18.45
N ILE A 352 -10.28 4.99 17.13
CA ILE A 352 -10.70 3.78 16.41
C ILE A 352 -9.94 2.55 16.93
N LEU A 353 -8.62 2.64 17.10
CA LEU A 353 -7.79 1.55 17.63
C LEU A 353 -8.23 1.13 19.04
N ARG A 354 -8.52 2.06 19.92
CA ARG A 354 -9.04 1.73 21.28
C ARG A 354 -10.37 0.99 21.21
N ARG A 355 -11.31 1.45 20.37
CA ARG A 355 -12.62 0.79 20.19
C ARG A 355 -12.48 -0.61 19.60
N LEU A 356 -11.60 -0.80 18.61
CA LEU A 356 -11.33 -2.12 18.00
C LEU A 356 -10.65 -3.08 18.98
N ARG A 357 -9.75 -2.60 19.84
CA ARG A 357 -9.18 -3.41 20.93
C ARG A 357 -10.23 -3.80 21.97
N GLY A 358 -11.19 -2.91 22.25
CA GLY A 358 -12.37 -3.24 23.06
C GLY A 358 -13.21 -4.34 22.38
N LEU A 359 -13.41 -4.27 21.07
CA LEU A 359 -14.12 -5.31 20.30
C LEU A 359 -13.39 -6.65 20.38
N ALA A 360 -12.07 -6.64 20.25
CA ALA A 360 -11.23 -7.86 20.34
C ALA A 360 -11.37 -8.57 21.70
N ALA A 361 -11.65 -7.85 22.78
CA ALA A 361 -11.89 -8.45 24.08
C ALA A 361 -13.21 -9.29 24.14
N HIS A 362 -14.12 -9.07 23.18
CA HIS A 362 -15.40 -9.78 23.09
C HIS A 362 -15.46 -10.78 21.95
N HIS A 363 -14.49 -10.78 21.04
CA HIS A 363 -14.40 -11.66 19.88
C HIS A 363 -13.03 -12.32 19.81
N ALA A 364 -12.95 -13.55 20.29
CA ALA A 364 -11.70 -14.34 20.30
C ALA A 364 -11.10 -14.54 18.89
N CYS A 365 -11.91 -14.41 17.84
CA CYS A 365 -11.45 -14.48 16.45
C CYS A 365 -10.62 -13.25 16.00
N ILE A 366 -10.53 -12.19 16.82
CA ILE A 366 -9.64 -11.06 16.58
C ILE A 366 -8.35 -11.30 17.34
N GLY A 367 -7.29 -11.67 16.61
CA GLY A 367 -5.99 -11.98 17.21
C GLY A 367 -5.14 -10.76 17.51
N ASP A 368 -5.22 -9.73 16.65
CA ASP A 368 -4.44 -8.49 16.84
C ASP A 368 -5.13 -7.27 16.21
N VAL A 369 -4.97 -6.11 16.87
CA VAL A 369 -5.43 -4.80 16.39
C VAL A 369 -4.27 -3.82 16.44
N ARG A 370 -3.81 -3.38 15.30
CA ARG A 370 -2.62 -2.55 15.15
C ARG A 370 -2.80 -1.44 14.12
N GLY A 371 -1.89 -0.49 14.09
CA GLY A 371 -1.88 0.60 13.11
C GLY A 371 -1.27 1.88 13.65
N ARG A 372 -1.20 2.90 12.78
CA ARG A 372 -0.83 4.27 13.09
C ARG A 372 -1.74 5.23 12.33
N GLY A 373 -2.22 6.26 13.00
CA GLY A 373 -3.16 7.20 12.40
C GLY A 373 -4.36 6.49 11.80
N LEU A 374 -4.74 6.82 10.58
CA LEU A 374 -5.83 6.20 9.82
C LEU A 374 -5.35 5.08 8.88
N MET A 375 -4.35 4.34 9.29
CA MET A 375 -3.88 3.12 8.66
C MET A 375 -3.96 2.01 9.72
N ILE A 376 -5.05 1.21 9.68
CA ILE A 376 -5.46 0.29 10.75
C ILE A 376 -5.67 -1.11 10.19
N GLY A 377 -5.18 -2.11 10.92
CA GLY A 377 -5.35 -3.53 10.62
C GLY A 377 -5.98 -4.29 11.78
N VAL A 378 -6.93 -5.16 11.46
CA VAL A 378 -7.56 -6.10 12.39
C VAL A 378 -7.30 -7.50 11.87
N GLU A 379 -6.45 -8.26 12.55
CA GLU A 379 -6.09 -9.62 12.14
C GLU A 379 -7.06 -10.65 12.69
N LEU A 380 -7.63 -11.44 11.81
CA LEU A 380 -8.57 -12.50 12.14
C LEU A 380 -7.86 -13.84 12.21
N VAL A 381 -8.19 -14.63 13.24
CA VAL A 381 -7.53 -15.89 13.61
C VAL A 381 -8.51 -17.03 13.78
N ASP A 382 -8.02 -18.25 13.61
CA ASP A 382 -8.77 -19.49 13.80
C ASP A 382 -8.72 -19.90 15.28
N THR A 383 -9.81 -19.70 15.99
CA THR A 383 -9.95 -20.05 17.41
C THR A 383 -10.08 -21.54 17.67
N GLY A 384 -10.32 -22.35 16.65
CA GLY A 384 -10.41 -23.81 16.74
C GLY A 384 -9.07 -24.52 16.55
N ALA A 385 -8.00 -23.77 16.24
CA ALA A 385 -6.66 -24.32 16.03
C ALA A 385 -5.75 -24.07 17.23
N GLU A 386 -4.71 -24.89 17.36
CA GLU A 386 -3.68 -24.68 18.38
C GLU A 386 -2.81 -23.47 18.04
N PRO A 387 -2.42 -22.65 19.05
CA PRO A 387 -1.51 -21.54 18.84
C PRO A 387 -0.11 -22.04 18.48
N ASP A 388 0.66 -21.21 17.79
CA ASP A 388 2.08 -21.46 17.55
C ASP A 388 2.91 -21.35 18.85
N ASP A 389 4.21 -21.66 18.76
CA ASP A 389 5.16 -21.59 19.91
C ASP A 389 5.22 -20.20 20.58
N ARG A 390 4.66 -19.19 19.96
CA ARG A 390 4.60 -17.79 20.42
C ARG A 390 3.23 -17.42 20.99
N GLY A 391 2.29 -18.35 20.98
CA GLY A 391 0.92 -18.13 21.43
C GLY A 391 0.03 -17.43 20.41
N ALA A 392 0.50 -17.20 19.17
CA ALA A 392 -0.33 -16.62 18.12
C ALA A 392 -1.16 -17.71 17.44
N LEU A 393 -2.48 -17.52 17.40
CA LEU A 393 -3.39 -18.41 16.68
C LEU A 393 -3.15 -18.30 15.16
N PRO A 394 -3.36 -19.40 14.40
CA PRO A 394 -3.27 -19.39 12.95
C PRO A 394 -4.19 -18.35 12.32
N ALA A 395 -3.78 -17.81 11.17
CA ALA A 395 -4.56 -16.85 10.40
C ALA A 395 -5.85 -17.49 9.85
N ALA A 396 -6.96 -16.73 9.82
CA ALA A 396 -8.27 -17.19 9.36
C ALA A 396 -8.73 -16.49 8.07
N PRO A 397 -8.15 -16.76 6.89
CA PRO A 397 -8.50 -16.03 5.66
C PRO A 397 -9.96 -16.25 5.23
N ARG A 398 -10.54 -17.42 5.49
CA ARG A 398 -11.96 -17.68 5.19
C ARG A 398 -12.89 -16.86 6.07
N LEU A 399 -12.55 -16.67 7.34
CA LEU A 399 -13.31 -15.79 8.24
C LEU A 399 -13.18 -14.35 7.78
N ALA A 400 -11.98 -13.88 7.43
CA ALA A 400 -11.76 -12.54 6.91
C ALA A 400 -12.60 -12.26 5.66
N ALA A 401 -12.67 -13.22 4.73
CA ALA A 401 -13.51 -13.10 3.54
C ALA A 401 -15.00 -13.00 3.91
N ARG A 402 -15.50 -13.76 4.90
CA ARG A 402 -16.89 -13.62 5.40
C ARG A 402 -17.12 -12.25 6.03
N VAL A 403 -16.19 -11.76 6.86
CA VAL A 403 -16.29 -10.42 7.46
C VAL A 403 -16.34 -9.33 6.37
N GLN A 404 -15.54 -9.43 5.32
CA GLN A 404 -15.58 -8.49 4.18
C GLN A 404 -16.95 -8.51 3.48
N GLN A 405 -17.52 -9.68 3.24
CA GLN A 405 -18.84 -9.81 2.64
C GLN A 405 -19.95 -9.24 3.54
N GLU A 406 -19.89 -9.53 4.85
CA GLU A 406 -20.84 -9.00 5.82
C GLU A 406 -20.73 -7.48 5.98
N ALA A 407 -19.52 -6.92 5.94
CA ALA A 407 -19.28 -5.49 5.91
C ALA A 407 -19.91 -4.85 4.66
N LEU A 408 -19.67 -5.46 3.49
CA LEU A 408 -20.25 -4.98 2.23
C LEU A 408 -21.79 -5.00 2.24
N ARG A 409 -22.41 -6.05 2.80
CA ARG A 409 -23.86 -6.14 2.99
C ARG A 409 -24.40 -5.01 3.87
N ARG A 410 -23.60 -4.52 4.83
CA ARG A 410 -23.93 -3.38 5.72
C ARG A 410 -23.52 -2.04 5.14
N GLY A 411 -23.08 -1.99 3.88
CA GLY A 411 -22.68 -0.76 3.20
C GLY A 411 -21.32 -0.24 3.67
N LEU A 412 -20.39 -1.12 4.04
CA LEU A 412 -19.00 -0.79 4.38
C LEU A 412 -18.04 -1.49 3.42
N ILE A 413 -17.25 -0.72 2.70
CA ILE A 413 -16.16 -1.23 1.85
C ILE A 413 -14.89 -1.29 2.68
N ILE A 414 -14.32 -2.49 2.82
CA ILE A 414 -13.04 -2.76 3.49
C ILE A 414 -12.16 -3.61 2.59
N GLU A 415 -10.87 -3.58 2.82
CA GLU A 415 -9.88 -4.38 2.12
C GLU A 415 -9.37 -5.50 3.00
N LEU A 416 -8.99 -6.61 2.37
CA LEU A 416 -8.24 -7.68 3.01
C LEU A 416 -6.78 -7.62 2.58
N GLY A 417 -5.88 -7.85 3.51
CA GLY A 417 -4.45 -7.92 3.27
C GLY A 417 -3.75 -8.81 4.29
N GLY A 418 -2.47 -8.57 4.49
CA GLY A 418 -1.64 -9.37 5.37
C GLY A 418 -1.13 -10.63 4.69
N ARG A 419 -0.12 -11.26 5.32
CA ARG A 419 0.63 -12.38 4.74
C ARG A 419 -0.25 -13.60 4.38
N HIS A 420 -1.44 -13.69 4.95
CA HIS A 420 -2.39 -14.79 4.74
C HIS A 420 -3.78 -14.28 4.35
N SER A 421 -3.92 -13.04 3.87
CA SER A 421 -5.20 -12.42 3.54
C SER A 421 -6.23 -12.48 4.70
N SER A 422 -5.75 -12.38 5.95
CA SER A 422 -6.56 -12.48 7.17
C SER A 422 -6.69 -11.15 7.92
N VAL A 423 -6.14 -10.07 7.38
CA VAL A 423 -6.17 -8.75 8.00
C VAL A 423 -7.20 -7.89 7.30
N VAL A 424 -8.24 -7.49 8.03
CA VAL A 424 -9.15 -6.41 7.63
C VAL A 424 -8.39 -5.09 7.74
N ARG A 425 -8.33 -4.34 6.65
CA ARG A 425 -7.61 -3.07 6.57
C ARG A 425 -8.58 -1.91 6.43
N LEU A 426 -8.38 -0.88 7.26
CA LEU A 426 -9.13 0.36 7.23
C LEU A 426 -8.20 1.51 6.85
N LEU A 427 -8.49 2.12 5.72
CA LEU A 427 -7.77 3.27 5.14
C LEU A 427 -8.76 4.39 4.80
N PRO A 428 -9.61 4.87 5.74
CA PRO A 428 -10.59 5.90 5.44
C PRO A 428 -9.90 7.21 5.01
N PRO A 429 -10.59 8.14 4.33
CA PRO A 429 -10.05 9.46 4.05
C PRO A 429 -9.65 10.19 5.35
N LEU A 430 -8.66 11.06 5.29
CA LEU A 430 -8.22 11.88 6.43
C LEU A 430 -9.31 12.86 6.89
N THR A 431 -10.27 13.13 6.01
CA THR A 431 -11.44 13.98 6.25
C THR A 431 -12.62 13.26 6.92
N ILE A 432 -12.42 12.01 7.36
CA ILE A 432 -13.47 11.25 8.07
C ILE A 432 -14.01 12.04 9.25
N THR A 433 -15.34 12.13 9.37
CA THR A 433 -16.00 12.74 10.53
C THR A 433 -16.12 11.75 11.70
N ASP A 434 -16.42 12.26 12.88
CA ASP A 434 -16.60 11.42 14.08
C ASP A 434 -17.80 10.49 13.92
N GLU A 435 -18.89 10.98 13.33
CA GLU A 435 -20.08 10.17 13.05
C GLU A 435 -19.79 9.06 12.03
N GLN A 436 -18.98 9.37 11.01
CA GLN A 436 -18.56 8.36 10.05
C GLN A 436 -17.65 7.31 10.69
N ALA A 437 -16.74 7.71 11.58
CA ALA A 437 -15.88 6.78 12.30
C ALA A 437 -16.69 5.83 13.19
N GLU A 438 -17.68 6.33 13.94
CA GLU A 438 -18.58 5.47 14.71
C GLU A 438 -19.40 4.55 13.80
N ALA A 439 -19.96 5.05 12.69
CA ALA A 439 -20.70 4.21 11.74
C ALA A 439 -19.85 3.10 11.12
N VAL A 440 -18.55 3.34 10.88
CA VAL A 440 -17.60 2.31 10.43
C VAL A 440 -17.42 1.25 11.50
N LEU A 441 -17.21 1.67 12.74
CA LEU A 441 -16.99 0.76 13.88
C LEU A 441 -18.23 -0.12 14.14
N ASP A 442 -19.42 0.46 14.12
CA ASP A 442 -20.67 -0.27 14.33
C ASP A 442 -20.88 -1.32 13.23
N ARG A 443 -20.71 -0.93 11.94
CA ARG A 443 -20.86 -1.85 10.81
C ARG A 443 -19.82 -2.95 10.83
N LEU A 444 -18.58 -2.64 11.21
CA LEU A 444 -17.52 -3.65 11.31
C LEU A 444 -17.78 -4.61 12.49
N SER A 445 -18.22 -4.09 13.65
CA SER A 445 -18.61 -4.92 14.79
C SER A 445 -19.71 -5.90 14.42
N ASP A 446 -20.78 -5.41 13.80
CA ASP A 446 -21.88 -6.24 13.32
C ASP A 446 -21.45 -7.26 12.27
N ALA A 447 -20.49 -6.89 11.40
CA ALA A 447 -19.95 -7.79 10.37
C ALA A 447 -19.12 -8.92 10.99
N VAL A 448 -18.30 -8.61 12.01
CA VAL A 448 -17.52 -9.60 12.76
C VAL A 448 -18.46 -10.55 13.51
N ALA A 449 -19.44 -10.02 14.25
CA ALA A 449 -20.40 -10.83 14.98
C ALA A 449 -21.20 -11.78 14.07
N ALA A 450 -21.60 -11.29 12.88
CA ALA A 450 -22.34 -12.12 11.91
C ALA A 450 -21.47 -13.19 11.24
N ALA A 451 -20.17 -12.91 11.04
CA ALA A 451 -19.24 -13.84 10.42
C ALA A 451 -18.66 -14.90 11.38
N ASP A 452 -18.64 -14.60 12.69
CA ASP A 452 -18.06 -15.46 13.74
C ASP A 452 -19.02 -16.60 14.18
N VAL A 453 -20.23 -16.64 13.63
CA VAL A 453 -21.18 -17.74 13.89
C VAL A 453 -20.65 -19.02 13.23
N PRO A 454 -20.46 -20.13 13.96
CA PRO A 454 -20.06 -21.39 13.36
C PRO A 454 -21.08 -21.83 12.31
N ASP A 455 -20.61 -22.21 11.11
CA ASP A 455 -21.46 -22.83 10.10
C ASP A 455 -22.18 -24.05 10.72
N ALA A 456 -23.49 -23.99 10.88
CA ALA A 456 -24.30 -25.08 11.43
C ALA A 456 -24.27 -26.37 10.58
N GLY A 457 -23.49 -26.38 9.47
CA GLY A 457 -23.43 -27.44 8.47
C GLY A 457 -22.10 -28.19 8.35
N SER A 458 -21.00 -27.80 9.04
CA SER A 458 -19.69 -28.44 8.83
C SER A 458 -19.26 -29.39 9.98
N ARG A 459 -20.15 -30.27 10.43
CA ARG A 459 -19.70 -31.49 11.16
C ARG A 459 -19.45 -32.61 10.16
N GLY A 460 -18.18 -32.82 9.84
CA GLY A 460 -17.63 -34.11 9.46
C GLY A 460 -17.86 -34.59 8.02
N GLY A 461 -16.86 -34.44 7.18
CA GLY A 461 -16.57 -35.25 6.03
C GLY A 461 -15.18 -34.94 5.51
N PRO A 462 -14.25 -35.89 5.36
CA PRO A 462 -12.95 -35.63 4.76
C PRO A 462 -13.17 -35.30 3.28
N ILE A 463 -13.04 -34.05 2.90
CA ILE A 463 -13.03 -33.67 1.48
C ILE A 463 -11.65 -34.00 0.93
N GLY A 464 -11.55 -35.18 0.35
CA GLY A 464 -10.48 -35.57 -0.54
C GLY A 464 -10.55 -34.73 -1.82
N GLY A 465 -9.96 -33.56 -1.78
CA GLY A 465 -9.72 -32.68 -2.95
C GLY A 465 -8.54 -33.25 -3.73
N ARG A 466 -8.78 -34.08 -4.74
CA ARG A 466 -7.78 -34.37 -5.77
C ARG A 466 -7.42 -33.06 -6.47
N ALA A 467 -6.17 -32.63 -6.26
CA ALA A 467 -5.52 -31.67 -7.16
C ALA A 467 -5.62 -32.25 -8.58
N ARG A 468 -6.30 -31.56 -9.49
CA ARG A 468 -6.21 -31.86 -10.91
C ARG A 468 -4.80 -31.43 -11.35
N GLY A 469 -3.96 -32.46 -11.60
CA GLY A 469 -2.67 -32.26 -12.20
C GLY A 469 -2.82 -31.59 -13.56
N ILE A 470 -1.94 -30.65 -13.79
CA ILE A 470 -1.69 -30.07 -15.12
C ILE A 470 -1.11 -31.22 -15.95
N ASP A 471 -1.88 -31.69 -16.94
CA ASP A 471 -1.39 -32.63 -17.95
C ASP A 471 -0.23 -31.95 -18.72
N THR A 472 0.97 -32.44 -18.46
CA THR A 472 2.14 -32.15 -19.30
C THR A 472 1.92 -32.77 -20.66
N LEU A 473 1.72 -31.94 -21.67
CA LEU A 473 1.80 -32.31 -23.08
C LEU A 473 3.20 -32.92 -23.34
N ARG A 474 3.25 -34.23 -23.50
CA ARG A 474 4.44 -34.92 -23.99
C ARG A 474 4.74 -34.47 -25.41
N ALA A 475 5.93 -33.95 -25.59
CA ALA A 475 6.51 -33.75 -26.92
C ALA A 475 6.62 -35.10 -27.66
N GLY A 476 6.03 -35.13 -28.86
CA GLY A 476 6.11 -36.31 -29.72
C GLY A 476 7.55 -36.50 -30.20
N GLU A 477 8.02 -37.74 -30.10
CA GLU A 477 9.27 -38.23 -30.69
C GLU A 477 9.20 -38.10 -32.21
N ALA A 478 10.13 -37.31 -32.78
CA ALA A 478 10.40 -37.30 -34.21
C ALA A 478 11.41 -38.42 -34.54
N GLN A 479 10.99 -39.40 -35.32
CA GLN A 479 11.88 -40.40 -35.92
C GLN A 479 12.81 -39.74 -36.97
N PRO A 480 14.09 -40.17 -37.10
CA PRO A 480 14.99 -39.68 -38.13
C PRO A 480 14.69 -40.35 -39.48
N ALA A 481 14.43 -39.55 -40.51
CA ALA A 481 14.37 -39.99 -41.89
C ALA A 481 15.81 -40.20 -42.40
N GLY A 482 16.04 -41.37 -42.94
CA GLY A 482 17.30 -41.75 -43.55
C GLY A 482 17.60 -41.02 -44.87
N THR A 483 18.87 -40.81 -45.08
CA THR A 483 19.54 -40.38 -46.36
C THR A 483 19.33 -41.38 -47.49
N PRO A 484 19.41 -40.90 -48.76
CA PRO A 484 20.65 -41.08 -49.49
C PRO A 484 21.39 -39.79 -49.81
#